data_458ac7274bcac996939478ed4f57bf7b
#
_entry.id   458ac7274bcac996939478ed4f57bf7b
#
_cell.length_a   1.000
_cell.length_b   1.000
_cell.length_c   1.000
_cell.angle_alpha   90.00
_cell.angle_beta   90.00
_cell.angle_gamma   90.00
#
_symmetry.space_group_name_H-M   'P 1'
#
loop_
_entity.id
_entity.type
_entity.pdbx_description
1 polymer ?
#
loop_
_entity_poly.entity_id
_entity_poly.type
_entity_poly.pdbx_seq_one_letter_code
_entity_poly.pdbx_strand_id
1 'polypeptide(L)'
;IVNEPEKPAVSGVWLDQWSFNQRRTDVTDGFYNKETGVWFGGAANPWAIESAGFGIRVGENGNFTWIMAEHSPMTGCESYSAEYITGSATISSGTISFNQDYWRSKFINSCDVSQNVDIDVSTSVIELPYQINKMYNAITMEEYWELKFTNPDGSTFSFYRR
;
A
#
# COMPACT_ATOMS: atom_id res chain seq x y z
N ILE A 1 7.98 27.34 25.60
CA ILE A 1 7.19 26.93 24.42
C ILE A 1 7.71 25.55 24.00
N VAL A 2 6.92 24.54 24.23
CA VAL A 2 7.22 23.21 23.69
C VAL A 2 6.87 23.27 22.22
N ASN A 3 7.88 23.28 21.35
CA ASN A 3 7.64 23.08 19.93
C ASN A 3 7.14 21.65 19.75
N GLU A 4 5.86 21.48 19.37
CA GLU A 4 5.41 20.19 18.86
C GLU A 4 6.29 19.83 17.66
N PRO A 5 6.76 18.57 17.58
CA PRO A 5 7.54 18.15 16.42
C PRO A 5 6.70 18.37 15.17
N GLU A 6 7.32 18.98 14.18
CA GLU A 6 6.67 19.23 12.88
C GLU A 6 6.20 17.92 12.28
N LYS A 7 4.94 17.88 11.84
CA LYS A 7 4.38 16.69 11.17
C LYS A 7 5.16 16.41 9.90
N PRO A 8 5.47 15.13 9.60
CA PRO A 8 6.15 14.78 8.37
C PRO A 8 5.31 15.12 7.16
N ALA A 9 5.96 15.36 6.03
CA ALA A 9 5.27 15.46 4.75
C ALA A 9 4.61 14.13 4.38
N VAL A 10 3.57 14.17 3.55
CA VAL A 10 2.94 12.96 3.00
C VAL A 10 3.90 12.20 2.09
N SER A 11 4.83 12.89 1.42
CA SER A 11 5.83 12.25 0.56
C SER A 11 6.67 11.23 1.34
N GLY A 12 7.03 10.15 0.67
CA GLY A 12 7.76 9.03 1.23
C GLY A 12 6.94 7.74 1.22
N VAL A 13 7.41 6.75 1.98
CA VAL A 13 6.80 5.42 2.05
C VAL A 13 6.01 5.28 3.35
N TRP A 14 4.78 4.82 3.20
CA TRP A 14 3.88 4.50 4.30
C TRP A 14 3.44 3.06 4.17
N LEU A 15 3.46 2.31 5.27
CA LEU A 15 3.20 0.88 5.29
C LEU A 15 1.98 0.55 6.15
N ASP A 16 1.27 -0.52 5.79
CA ASP A 16 0.24 -1.07 6.66
C ASP A 16 0.82 -1.56 8.00
N GLN A 17 -0.03 -1.86 8.96
CA GLN A 17 0.40 -2.23 10.31
C GLN A 17 1.32 -3.45 10.31
N TRP A 18 1.00 -4.46 9.52
CA TRP A 18 1.80 -5.68 9.47
C TRP A 18 3.19 -5.43 8.88
N SER A 19 3.27 -4.78 7.71
CA SER A 19 4.53 -4.46 7.04
C SER A 19 5.39 -3.51 7.89
N PHE A 20 4.76 -2.55 8.55
CA PHE A 20 5.43 -1.64 9.47
C PHE A 20 6.05 -2.38 10.67
N ASN A 21 5.30 -3.31 11.29
CA ASN A 21 5.79 -4.10 12.42
C ASN A 21 6.93 -5.05 12.02
N GLN A 22 6.92 -5.55 10.78
CA GLN A 22 8.01 -6.37 10.23
C GLN A 22 9.22 -5.55 9.78
N ARG A 23 9.18 -4.23 9.94
CA ARG A 23 10.23 -3.30 9.51
C ARG A 23 10.57 -3.42 8.01
N ARG A 24 9.57 -3.73 7.20
CA ARG A 24 9.71 -3.86 5.75
C ARG A 24 9.97 -2.48 5.15
N THR A 25 10.93 -2.41 4.22
CA THR A 25 11.23 -1.19 3.45
C THR A 25 11.07 -1.40 1.96
N ASP A 26 10.90 -2.63 1.54
CA ASP A 26 10.92 -3.08 0.15
C ASP A 26 9.53 -3.30 -0.46
N VAL A 27 8.45 -3.08 0.31
CA VAL A 27 7.08 -3.36 -0.12
C VAL A 27 6.71 -2.63 -1.40
N THR A 28 7.25 -1.41 -1.59
CA THR A 28 6.96 -0.59 -2.76
C THR A 28 8.00 -0.70 -3.88
N ASP A 29 9.06 -1.50 -3.68
CA ASP A 29 10.16 -1.61 -4.63
C ASP A 29 10.11 -2.95 -5.39
N GLY A 30 10.26 -2.89 -6.72
CA GLY A 30 10.35 -4.09 -7.55
C GLY A 30 9.11 -4.99 -7.54
N PHE A 31 7.99 -4.48 -7.10
CA PHE A 31 6.76 -5.25 -6.89
C PHE A 31 6.13 -5.72 -8.21
N TYR A 32 6.09 -4.85 -9.19
CA TYR A 32 5.57 -5.15 -10.51
C TYR A 32 6.33 -4.36 -11.59
N ASN A 33 6.70 -5.04 -12.66
CA ASN A 33 7.32 -4.42 -13.82
C ASN A 33 6.30 -4.36 -14.96
N LYS A 34 5.83 -3.16 -15.24
CA LYS A 34 4.83 -2.90 -16.29
C LYS A 34 5.31 -3.27 -17.69
N GLU A 35 6.60 -3.14 -17.97
CA GLU A 35 7.17 -3.42 -19.29
C GLU A 35 7.24 -4.92 -19.57
N THR A 36 7.56 -5.72 -18.56
CA THR A 36 7.71 -7.17 -18.70
C THR A 36 6.47 -7.96 -18.24
N GLY A 37 5.56 -7.33 -17.50
CA GLY A 37 4.42 -8.00 -16.89
C GLY A 37 4.77 -8.92 -15.72
N VAL A 38 5.96 -8.75 -15.16
CA VAL A 38 6.50 -9.63 -14.12
C VAL A 38 6.21 -9.07 -12.74
N TRP A 39 5.67 -9.91 -11.87
CA TRP A 39 5.43 -9.61 -10.46
C TRP A 39 6.61 -10.08 -9.59
N PHE A 40 6.97 -9.32 -8.57
CA PHE A 40 8.01 -9.64 -7.58
C PHE A 40 9.37 -10.02 -8.18
N GLY A 41 9.76 -9.36 -9.28
CA GLY A 41 11.03 -9.61 -9.91
C GLY A 41 11.16 -10.93 -10.68
N GLY A 42 10.05 -11.62 -10.92
CA GLY A 42 10.03 -12.88 -11.66
C GLY A 42 10.50 -14.07 -10.85
N ALA A 43 10.51 -13.99 -9.53
CA ALA A 43 10.85 -15.11 -8.66
C ALA A 43 9.98 -16.34 -8.96
N ALA A 44 10.55 -17.53 -8.81
CA ALA A 44 9.85 -18.79 -9.04
C ALA A 44 8.60 -18.95 -8.15
N ASN A 45 8.59 -18.31 -6.99
CA ASN A 45 7.44 -18.19 -6.10
C ASN A 45 7.19 -16.71 -5.77
N PRO A 46 6.52 -15.96 -6.66
CA PRO A 46 6.25 -14.52 -6.45
C PRO A 46 5.34 -14.26 -5.24
N TRP A 47 4.69 -15.29 -4.72
CA TRP A 47 3.77 -15.21 -3.60
C TRP A 47 4.39 -15.69 -2.29
N ALA A 48 5.71 -15.71 -2.21
CA ALA A 48 6.38 -15.93 -0.94
C ALA A 48 5.84 -14.95 0.11
N ILE A 49 5.64 -15.43 1.33
CA ILE A 49 5.04 -14.64 2.42
C ILE A 49 5.84 -13.36 2.69
N GLU A 50 7.13 -13.37 2.41
CA GLU A 50 8.02 -12.22 2.53
C GLU A 50 7.67 -11.09 1.56
N SER A 51 6.97 -11.40 0.47
CA SER A 51 6.52 -10.43 -0.52
C SER A 51 5.14 -9.84 -0.23
N ALA A 52 4.40 -10.43 0.71
CA ALA A 52 3.09 -9.90 1.09
C ALA A 52 3.24 -8.57 1.85
N GLY A 53 2.26 -7.71 1.72
CA GLY A 53 2.18 -6.43 2.43
C GLY A 53 1.40 -5.37 1.68
N PHE A 54 1.17 -4.27 2.37
CA PHE A 54 0.52 -3.08 1.83
C PHE A 54 1.44 -1.89 2.00
N GLY A 55 1.51 -1.06 0.99
CA GLY A 55 2.27 0.17 1.09
C GLY A 55 1.82 1.21 0.07
N ILE A 56 2.07 2.45 0.42
CA ILE A 56 1.91 3.58 -0.49
C ILE A 56 3.20 4.38 -0.49
N ARG A 57 3.69 4.70 -1.67
CA ARG A 57 4.79 5.64 -1.86
C ARG A 57 4.26 6.86 -2.57
N VAL A 58 4.49 8.02 -2.00
CA VAL A 58 4.22 9.31 -2.63
C VAL A 58 5.56 9.99 -2.89
N GLY A 59 5.89 10.19 -4.15
CA GLY A 59 7.13 10.88 -4.54
C GLY A 59 7.04 12.39 -4.33
N GLU A 60 8.16 13.05 -4.15
CA GLU A 60 8.24 14.52 -4.05
C GLU A 60 7.76 15.22 -5.32
N ASN A 61 7.83 14.52 -6.46
CA ASN A 61 7.32 15.01 -7.75
C ASN A 61 5.80 14.83 -7.92
N GLY A 62 5.09 14.32 -6.90
CA GLY A 62 3.67 14.08 -6.93
C GLY A 62 3.24 12.74 -7.53
N ASN A 63 4.16 11.88 -7.98
CA ASN A 63 3.79 10.54 -8.41
C ASN A 63 3.53 9.64 -7.22
N PHE A 64 2.61 8.69 -7.34
CA PHE A 64 2.37 7.71 -6.31
C PHE A 64 2.41 6.29 -6.86
N THR A 65 2.72 5.35 -5.98
CA THR A 65 2.59 3.91 -6.18
C THR A 65 1.85 3.33 -4.98
N TRP A 66 0.79 2.61 -5.25
CA TRP A 66 0.00 1.92 -4.23
C TRP A 66 0.09 0.42 -4.48
N ILE A 67 0.45 -0.32 -3.45
CA ILE A 67 0.72 -1.74 -3.55
C ILE A 67 -0.02 -2.49 -2.47
N MET A 68 -0.64 -3.60 -2.87
CA MET A 68 -1.24 -4.55 -1.98
C MET A 68 -0.87 -5.96 -2.42
N ALA A 69 -0.34 -6.76 -1.51
CA ALA A 69 -0.18 -8.19 -1.71
C ALA A 69 -0.68 -8.93 -0.49
N GLU A 70 -1.59 -9.85 -0.70
CA GLU A 70 -2.22 -10.62 0.37
C GLU A 70 -2.21 -12.09 0.04
N HIS A 71 -1.82 -12.90 1.01
CA HIS A 71 -1.88 -14.35 0.97
C HIS A 71 -2.90 -14.82 2.00
N SER A 72 -3.90 -15.55 1.58
CA SER A 72 -4.92 -16.11 2.46
C SER A 72 -4.82 -17.65 2.44
N PRO A 73 -4.15 -18.25 3.43
CA PRO A 73 -4.11 -19.70 3.56
C PRO A 73 -5.45 -20.19 4.13
N MET A 74 -6.19 -20.94 3.33
CA MET A 74 -7.36 -21.68 3.81
C MET A 74 -7.05 -23.16 3.82
N THR A 75 -7.70 -23.93 4.69
CA THR A 75 -7.48 -25.39 4.79
C THR A 75 -7.69 -26.05 3.44
N GLY A 76 -6.60 -26.51 2.83
CA GLY A 76 -6.60 -27.18 1.53
C GLY A 76 -6.63 -26.25 0.32
N CYS A 77 -6.85 -24.93 0.48
CA CYS A 77 -6.86 -23.96 -0.60
C CYS A 77 -6.08 -22.72 -0.20
N GLU A 78 -5.26 -22.23 -1.12
CA GLU A 78 -4.55 -20.96 -0.94
C GLU A 78 -5.02 -19.95 -1.98
N SER A 79 -5.23 -18.73 -1.56
CA SER A 79 -5.48 -17.61 -2.47
C SER A 79 -4.43 -16.52 -2.30
N TYR A 80 -4.08 -15.90 -3.41
CA TYR A 80 -3.13 -14.81 -3.47
C TYR A 80 -3.76 -13.68 -4.26
N SER A 81 -3.67 -12.47 -3.74
CA SER A 81 -4.11 -11.27 -4.46
C SER A 81 -3.03 -10.21 -4.45
N ALA A 82 -2.90 -9.51 -5.54
CA ALA A 82 -1.96 -8.39 -5.66
C ALA A 82 -2.59 -7.26 -6.48
N GLU A 83 -2.37 -6.05 -6.00
CA GLU A 83 -2.78 -4.82 -6.68
C GLU A 83 -1.56 -3.92 -6.83
N TYR A 84 -1.40 -3.36 -8.02
CA TYR A 84 -0.39 -2.36 -8.33
C TYR A 84 -1.06 -1.18 -9.00
N ILE A 85 -1.02 -0.02 -8.36
CA ILE A 85 -1.67 1.18 -8.84
C ILE A 85 -0.65 2.31 -8.85
N THR A 86 -0.58 3.02 -9.95
CA THR A 86 0.27 4.21 -10.09
C THR A 86 -0.52 5.40 -10.61
N GLY A 87 0.05 6.57 -10.46
CA GLY A 87 -0.53 7.81 -10.96
C GLY A 87 0.10 9.03 -10.32
N SER A 88 -0.67 10.11 -10.26
CA SER A 88 -0.28 11.35 -9.60
C SER A 88 -1.15 11.63 -8.38
N ALA A 89 -0.53 12.15 -7.34
CA ALA A 89 -1.19 12.57 -6.11
C ALA A 89 -1.13 14.08 -5.98
N THR A 90 -2.28 14.70 -5.76
CA THR A 90 -2.38 16.12 -5.44
C THR A 90 -2.78 16.24 -3.98
N ILE A 91 -1.89 16.87 -3.19
CA ILE A 91 -2.09 17.05 -1.75
C ILE A 91 -2.59 18.46 -1.52
N SER A 92 -3.75 18.57 -0.92
CA SER A 92 -4.32 19.82 -0.43
C SER A 92 -4.52 19.75 1.09
N SER A 93 -4.96 20.86 1.68
CA SER A 93 -5.20 20.86 3.13
C SER A 93 -6.28 19.86 3.50
N GLY A 94 -5.87 18.75 4.11
CA GLY A 94 -6.76 17.72 4.64
C GLY A 94 -7.28 16.70 3.62
N THR A 95 -6.88 16.76 2.34
CA THR A 95 -7.33 15.83 1.31
C THR A 95 -6.21 15.48 0.35
N ILE A 96 -6.13 14.22 -0.04
CA ILE A 96 -5.27 13.74 -1.12
C ILE A 96 -6.15 13.25 -2.26
N SER A 97 -5.88 13.75 -3.47
CA SER A 97 -6.51 13.29 -4.70
C SER A 97 -5.54 12.39 -5.44
N PHE A 98 -5.90 11.13 -5.58
CA PHE A 98 -5.14 10.13 -6.33
C PHE A 98 -5.72 10.01 -7.74
N ASN A 99 -5.00 10.51 -8.72
CA ASN A 99 -5.34 10.35 -10.12
C ASN A 99 -4.62 9.12 -10.67
N GLN A 100 -5.33 8.01 -10.75
CA GLN A 100 -4.77 6.74 -11.22
C GLN A 100 -4.52 6.79 -12.73
N ASP A 101 -3.34 6.41 -13.17
CA ASP A 101 -3.00 6.25 -14.59
C ASP A 101 -2.83 4.79 -15.00
N TYR A 102 -2.62 3.90 -14.05
CA TYR A 102 -2.45 2.48 -14.27
C TYR A 102 -2.88 1.67 -13.05
N TRP A 103 -3.60 0.58 -13.29
CA TRP A 103 -3.99 -0.38 -12.25
C TRP A 103 -3.91 -1.80 -12.82
N ARG A 104 -3.07 -2.63 -12.21
CA ARG A 104 -2.95 -4.05 -12.50
C ARG A 104 -3.39 -4.86 -11.31
N SER A 105 -4.27 -5.82 -11.55
CA SER A 105 -4.81 -6.72 -10.52
C SER A 105 -4.50 -8.16 -10.87
N LYS A 106 -4.03 -8.92 -9.88
CA LYS A 106 -3.77 -10.34 -10.02
C LYS A 106 -4.42 -11.11 -8.87
N PHE A 107 -5.08 -12.20 -9.21
CA PHE A 107 -5.67 -13.13 -8.25
C PHE A 107 -5.37 -14.56 -8.67
N ILE A 108 -4.91 -15.39 -7.74
CA ILE A 108 -4.69 -16.82 -7.95
C ILE A 108 -5.40 -17.58 -6.83
N ASN A 109 -6.13 -18.62 -7.22
CA ASN A 109 -6.75 -19.57 -6.30
C ASN A 109 -6.26 -20.97 -6.64
N SER A 110 -5.64 -21.67 -5.69
CA SER A 110 -5.04 -22.99 -5.91
C SER A 110 -6.10 -24.09 -6.10
N CYS A 111 -7.32 -23.89 -5.61
CA CYS A 111 -8.41 -24.86 -5.72
C CYS A 111 -9.33 -24.64 -6.93
N ASP A 112 -9.37 -23.44 -7.44
CA ASP A 112 -10.21 -23.07 -8.58
C ASP A 112 -9.45 -22.14 -9.53
N VAL A 113 -8.70 -22.75 -10.44
CA VAL A 113 -7.89 -22.01 -11.43
C VAL A 113 -8.74 -21.19 -12.41
N SER A 114 -10.04 -21.45 -12.52
CA SER A 114 -10.94 -20.65 -13.34
C SER A 114 -11.14 -19.24 -12.81
N GLN A 115 -10.85 -19.01 -11.52
CA GLN A 115 -10.89 -17.69 -10.88
C GLN A 115 -9.60 -16.88 -11.06
N ASN A 116 -8.54 -17.49 -11.58
CA ASN A 116 -7.26 -16.82 -11.78
C ASN A 116 -7.39 -15.70 -12.80
N VAL A 117 -6.93 -14.51 -12.42
CA VAL A 117 -6.89 -13.34 -13.29
C VAL A 117 -5.56 -12.61 -13.13
N ASP A 118 -5.12 -11.97 -14.19
CA ASP A 118 -4.00 -11.04 -14.22
C ASP A 118 -4.30 -10.01 -15.30
N ILE A 119 -4.93 -8.90 -14.91
CA ILE A 119 -5.59 -7.98 -15.82
C ILE A 119 -5.33 -6.52 -15.46
N ASP A 120 -5.43 -5.65 -16.47
CA ASP A 120 -5.57 -4.22 -16.26
C ASP A 120 -6.98 -3.89 -15.81
N VAL A 121 -7.10 -3.01 -14.83
CA VAL A 121 -8.38 -2.54 -14.28
C VAL A 121 -8.58 -1.08 -14.67
N SER A 122 -9.84 -0.69 -14.81
CA SER A 122 -10.19 0.70 -15.09
C SER A 122 -9.71 1.64 -13.99
N THR A 123 -9.08 2.72 -14.39
CA THR A 123 -8.56 3.74 -13.48
C THR A 123 -9.61 4.80 -13.18
N SER A 124 -9.43 5.47 -12.06
CA SER A 124 -10.31 6.56 -11.61
C SER A 124 -9.53 7.61 -10.83
N VAL A 125 -10.22 8.68 -10.47
CA VAL A 125 -9.73 9.66 -9.49
C VAL A 125 -10.39 9.38 -8.15
N ILE A 126 -9.59 9.20 -7.11
CA ILE A 126 -10.07 8.96 -5.75
C ILE A 126 -9.59 10.09 -4.86
N GLU A 127 -10.52 10.75 -4.19
CA GLU A 127 -10.22 11.80 -3.22
C GLU A 127 -10.49 11.28 -1.82
N LEU A 128 -9.49 11.37 -0.95
CA LEU A 128 -9.56 10.86 0.42
C LEU A 128 -9.16 11.95 1.40
N PRO A 129 -10.04 12.30 2.34
CA PRO A 129 -9.64 13.05 3.52
C PRO A 129 -8.57 12.28 4.29
N TYR A 130 -7.58 12.99 4.82
CA TYR A 130 -6.50 12.36 5.58
C TYR A 130 -6.14 13.16 6.82
N GLN A 131 -5.50 12.49 7.75
CA GLN A 131 -4.86 13.06 8.92
C GLN A 131 -3.49 12.40 9.12
N ILE A 132 -2.52 13.17 9.59
CA ILE A 132 -1.25 12.63 10.07
C ILE A 132 -1.22 12.80 11.58
N ASN A 133 -1.13 11.69 12.30
CA ASN A 133 -1.16 11.66 13.76
C ASN A 133 0.15 11.10 14.30
N LYS A 134 0.64 11.72 15.38
CA LYS A 134 1.76 11.16 16.13
C LYS A 134 1.26 10.04 17.03
N MET A 135 1.93 8.90 16.96
CA MET A 135 1.60 7.69 17.70
C MET A 135 2.75 7.30 18.62
N TYR A 136 2.43 6.57 19.67
CA TYR A 136 3.40 6.08 20.63
C TYR A 136 3.08 4.64 21.02
N ASN A 137 4.08 3.77 20.92
CA ASN A 137 3.97 2.40 21.40
C ASN A 137 4.61 2.30 22.79
N ALA A 138 3.80 2.14 23.82
CA ALA A 138 4.25 2.08 25.20
C ALA A 138 5.11 0.84 25.53
N ILE A 139 4.99 -0.23 24.75
CA ILE A 139 5.75 -1.47 24.96
C ILE A 139 7.17 -1.32 24.43
N THR A 140 7.31 -0.81 23.19
CA THR A 140 8.60 -0.62 22.54
C THR A 140 9.21 0.74 22.83
N MET A 141 8.45 1.64 23.43
CA MET A 141 8.82 3.04 23.67
C MET A 141 9.17 3.80 22.38
N GLU A 142 8.55 3.41 21.28
CA GLU A 142 8.80 3.96 19.96
C GLU A 142 7.73 4.98 19.58
N GLU A 143 8.16 6.13 19.09
CA GLU A 143 7.27 7.11 18.43
C GLU A 143 7.24 6.84 16.93
N TYR A 144 6.06 6.97 16.32
CA TYR A 144 5.85 6.79 14.90
C TYR A 144 4.68 7.65 14.42
N TRP A 145 4.44 7.66 13.13
CA TRP A 145 3.39 8.45 12.52
C TRP A 145 2.34 7.57 11.85
N GLU A 146 1.11 7.98 11.96
CA GLU A 146 -0.03 7.40 11.26
C GLU A 146 -0.49 8.34 10.14
N LEU A 147 -0.64 7.81 8.94
CA LEU A 147 -1.38 8.44 7.84
C LEU A 147 -2.75 7.76 7.77
N LYS A 148 -3.78 8.44 8.24
CA LYS A 148 -5.13 7.93 8.37
C LYS A 148 -6.02 8.53 7.29
N PHE A 149 -6.64 7.67 6.50
CA PHE A 149 -7.62 8.03 5.48
C PHE A 149 -9.04 7.76 5.95
N THR A 150 -9.98 8.54 5.46
CA THR A 150 -11.40 8.35 5.69
C THR A 150 -12.10 8.04 4.37
N ASN A 151 -12.81 6.91 4.33
CA ASN A 151 -13.63 6.52 3.18
C ASN A 151 -14.94 7.31 3.13
N PRO A 152 -15.63 7.37 1.96
CA PRO A 152 -16.92 8.03 1.83
C PRO A 152 -18.00 7.51 2.79
N ASP A 153 -17.93 6.26 3.21
CA ASP A 153 -18.86 5.65 4.18
C ASP A 153 -18.53 5.97 5.65
N GLY A 154 -17.45 6.75 5.88
CA GLY A 154 -16.99 7.12 7.22
C GLY A 154 -16.03 6.12 7.86
N SER A 155 -15.81 4.94 7.27
CA SER A 155 -14.77 4.01 7.73
C SER A 155 -13.38 4.57 7.49
N THR A 156 -12.40 4.10 8.25
CA THR A 156 -11.02 4.58 8.17
C THR A 156 -10.03 3.45 7.94
N PHE A 157 -8.91 3.78 7.33
CA PHE A 157 -7.78 2.87 7.22
C PHE A 157 -6.48 3.68 7.33
N SER A 158 -5.42 3.04 7.77
CA SER A 158 -4.18 3.73 8.11
C SER A 158 -2.95 3.03 7.60
N PHE A 159 -1.95 3.86 7.31
CA PHE A 159 -0.58 3.44 7.05
C PHE A 159 0.35 4.13 8.05
N TYR A 160 1.54 3.60 8.22
CA TYR A 160 2.45 4.00 9.29
C TYR A 160 3.86 4.23 8.78
N ARG A 161 4.57 5.11 9.47
CA ARG A 161 5.98 5.44 9.20
C ARG A 161 6.70 5.81 10.50
N ARG A 162 7.98 5.39 10.63
CA ARG A 162 8.89 5.81 11.71
C ARG A 162 9.44 7.21 11.50
#